data_154e1a5683466918f439ed418f39a067
#
_entry.id   154e1a5683466918f439ed418f39a067
#
_cell.length_a   1.000
_cell.length_b   1.000
_cell.length_c   1.000
_cell.angle_alpha   90.00
_cell.angle_beta   90.00
_cell.angle_gamma   90.00
#
_symmetry.space_group_name_H-M   'P 1'
#
loop_
_entity.id
_entity.type
_entity.pdbx_description
1 polymer ?
#
loop_
_entity_poly.entity_id
_entity_poly.type
_entity_poly.pdbx_seq_one_letter_code
_entity_poly.pdbx_strand_id
1 'polypeptide(L)'
;VMDYIEGISFKTYIANQGGKVSVEEALDVMIPVLRALTAVHAEGFIHRDVTPDNIYITKDGNVKLLDFGSARYSIGDKSKSLDVILKVGYAPKEQYIRRGRQGPYTDVYSCAACLYAAITGYLPPESLERLDHDTLTPPSQAGAEIPLYLERAILKGLAVQPEDRFQTAGEFLDALESQEVVELPPGQSGQVVVQPPVKKKKPLPLI
;
A
#
# COMPACT_ATOMS: atom_id res chain seq x y z
N VAL A 1 -24.44 4.38 -19.23
CA VAL A 1 -25.17 4.51 -17.96
C VAL A 1 -24.19 4.22 -16.84
N MET A 2 -23.85 5.23 -16.11
CA MET A 2 -23.07 5.04 -14.91
C MET A 2 -23.98 4.49 -13.82
N ASP A 3 -23.69 3.27 -13.37
CA ASP A 3 -24.37 2.72 -12.22
C ASP A 3 -24.07 3.58 -11.00
N TYR A 4 -25.09 4.09 -10.36
CA TYR A 4 -24.94 4.82 -9.11
C TYR A 4 -24.58 3.85 -8.00
N ILE A 5 -23.34 3.97 -7.51
CA ILE A 5 -22.86 3.13 -6.42
C ILE A 5 -23.11 3.85 -5.11
N GLU A 6 -24.08 3.36 -4.34
CA GLU A 6 -24.27 3.83 -2.97
C GLU A 6 -23.23 3.23 -2.04
N GLY A 7 -22.52 4.10 -1.34
CA GLY A 7 -21.49 3.70 -0.41
C GLY A 7 -20.57 4.86 -0.09
N ILE A 8 -19.41 4.56 0.49
CA ILE A 8 -18.39 5.54 0.84
C ILE A 8 -17.03 5.11 0.35
N SER A 9 -16.12 6.07 0.15
CA SER A 9 -14.74 5.77 -0.13
C SER A 9 -14.05 5.17 1.11
N PHE A 10 -13.01 4.40 0.88
CA PHE A 10 -12.19 3.87 1.97
C PHE A 10 -11.55 4.99 2.80
N LYS A 11 -11.18 6.08 2.15
CA LYS A 11 -10.69 7.29 2.82
C LYS A 11 -11.71 7.83 3.83
N THR A 12 -12.98 7.96 3.42
CA THR A 12 -14.06 8.41 4.29
C THR A 12 -14.31 7.41 5.43
N TYR A 13 -14.28 6.11 5.11
CA TYR A 13 -14.42 5.06 6.11
C TYR A 13 -13.34 5.16 7.20
N ILE A 14 -12.08 5.30 6.81
CA ILE A 14 -10.96 5.47 7.73
C ILE A 14 -11.15 6.71 8.61
N ALA A 15 -11.53 7.83 8.01
CA ALA A 15 -11.79 9.07 8.75
C ALA A 15 -12.92 8.91 9.77
N ASN A 16 -13.97 8.20 9.42
CA ASN A 16 -15.11 7.93 10.32
C ASN A 16 -14.72 7.01 11.49
N GLN A 17 -13.66 6.21 11.33
CA GLN A 17 -13.14 5.34 12.39
C GLN A 17 -12.08 6.03 13.28
N GLY A 18 -11.88 7.32 13.11
CA GLY A 18 -10.93 8.10 13.90
C GLY A 18 -9.53 8.20 13.28
N GLY A 19 -9.38 7.90 12.00
CA GLY A 19 -8.14 8.08 11.24
C GLY A 19 -7.32 6.81 11.03
N LYS A 20 -7.70 5.71 11.63
CA LYS A 20 -7.11 4.39 11.40
C LYS A 20 -8.12 3.28 11.65
N VAL A 21 -7.89 2.13 11.08
CA VAL A 21 -8.74 0.95 11.19
C VAL A 21 -7.95 -0.24 11.73
N SER A 22 -8.67 -1.28 12.15
CA SER A 22 -8.03 -2.54 12.54
C SER A 22 -7.42 -3.26 11.34
N VAL A 23 -6.51 -4.18 11.61
CA VAL A 23 -5.93 -5.08 10.60
C VAL A 23 -7.02 -5.83 9.84
N GLU A 24 -8.01 -6.37 10.53
CA GLU A 24 -9.12 -7.10 9.93
C GLU A 24 -9.92 -6.23 8.96
N GLU A 25 -10.29 -5.03 9.37
CA GLU A 25 -11.01 -4.08 8.52
C GLU A 25 -10.20 -3.68 7.28
N ALA A 26 -8.90 -3.44 7.45
CA ALA A 26 -8.01 -3.11 6.35
C ALA A 26 -7.89 -4.25 5.35
N LEU A 27 -7.76 -5.49 5.82
CA LEU A 27 -7.69 -6.67 4.96
C LEU A 27 -9.02 -6.95 4.26
N ASP A 28 -10.15 -6.77 4.93
CA ASP A 28 -11.47 -6.93 4.33
C ASP A 28 -11.69 -6.00 3.14
N VAL A 29 -11.03 -4.88 3.12
CA VAL A 29 -11.06 -3.92 2.00
C VAL A 29 -10.00 -4.25 0.96
N MET A 30 -8.76 -4.49 1.37
CA MET A 30 -7.63 -4.59 0.44
C MET A 30 -7.52 -5.94 -0.26
N ILE A 31 -7.99 -7.03 0.34
CA ILE A 31 -8.01 -8.34 -0.33
C ILE A 31 -8.88 -8.32 -1.58
N PRO A 32 -10.12 -7.82 -1.54
CA PRO A 32 -10.91 -7.63 -2.76
C PRO A 32 -10.25 -6.71 -3.80
N VAL A 33 -9.56 -5.66 -3.37
CA VAL A 33 -8.82 -4.77 -4.27
C VAL A 33 -7.71 -5.53 -4.99
N LEU A 34 -6.94 -6.34 -4.28
CA LEU A 34 -5.87 -7.16 -4.88
C LEU A 34 -6.41 -8.20 -5.84
N ARG A 35 -7.56 -8.79 -5.56
CA ARG A 35 -8.25 -9.70 -6.49
C ARG A 35 -8.68 -8.99 -7.77
N ALA A 36 -9.25 -7.79 -7.63
CA ALA A 36 -9.63 -6.96 -8.78
C ALA A 36 -8.41 -6.59 -9.63
N LEU A 37 -7.31 -6.20 -8.98
CA LEU A 37 -6.06 -5.88 -9.68
C LEU A 37 -5.46 -7.09 -10.40
N THR A 38 -5.55 -8.27 -9.81
CA THR A 38 -5.09 -9.50 -10.47
C THR A 38 -5.80 -9.70 -11.80
N ALA A 39 -7.11 -9.47 -11.84
CA ALA A 39 -7.90 -9.55 -13.07
C ALA A 39 -7.51 -8.43 -14.07
N VAL A 40 -7.34 -7.21 -13.60
CA VAL A 40 -6.94 -6.06 -14.43
C VAL A 40 -5.55 -6.28 -15.05
N HIS A 41 -4.61 -6.75 -14.25
CA HIS A 41 -3.24 -7.05 -14.72
C HIS A 41 -3.22 -8.20 -15.74
N ALA A 42 -4.08 -9.19 -15.57
CA ALA A 42 -4.21 -10.30 -16.54
C ALA A 42 -4.64 -9.80 -17.94
N GLU A 43 -5.39 -8.72 -18.01
CA GLU A 43 -5.77 -8.06 -19.27
C GLU A 43 -4.68 -7.10 -19.81
N GLY A 44 -3.55 -7.00 -19.14
CA GLY A 44 -2.44 -6.14 -19.56
C GLY A 44 -2.52 -4.68 -19.11
N PHE A 45 -3.45 -4.35 -18.22
CA PHE A 45 -3.59 -3.00 -17.68
C PHE A 45 -2.90 -2.86 -16.35
N ILE A 46 -2.41 -1.65 -16.06
CA ILE A 46 -1.95 -1.22 -14.75
C ILE A 46 -2.85 -0.07 -14.32
N HIS A 47 -3.37 -0.12 -13.10
CA HIS A 47 -4.31 0.90 -12.60
C HIS A 47 -3.64 2.26 -12.42
N ARG A 48 -2.50 2.31 -11.71
CA ARG A 48 -1.64 3.49 -11.50
C ARG A 48 -2.18 4.55 -10.55
N ASP A 49 -3.37 4.39 -10.01
CA ASP A 49 -3.97 5.33 -9.07
C ASP A 49 -4.75 4.62 -7.97
N VAL A 50 -4.12 3.60 -7.36
CA VAL A 50 -4.71 2.89 -6.22
C VAL A 50 -4.48 3.71 -4.96
N THR A 51 -5.54 4.36 -4.50
CA THR A 51 -5.55 5.17 -3.29
C THR A 51 -6.85 4.95 -2.54
N PRO A 52 -6.94 5.26 -1.24
CA PRO A 52 -8.19 5.12 -0.51
C PRO A 52 -9.35 5.94 -1.08
N ASP A 53 -9.08 7.00 -1.83
CA ASP A 53 -10.11 7.79 -2.52
C ASP A 53 -10.81 7.00 -3.63
N ASN A 54 -10.09 6.09 -4.27
CA ASN A 54 -10.57 5.30 -5.42
C ASN A 54 -11.05 3.91 -5.02
N ILE A 55 -11.00 3.58 -3.75
CA ILE A 55 -11.55 2.35 -3.20
C ILE A 55 -12.89 2.67 -2.57
N TYR A 56 -13.94 1.99 -3.04
CA TYR A 56 -15.30 2.26 -2.63
C TYR A 56 -15.89 1.06 -1.90
N ILE A 57 -16.51 1.31 -0.76
CA ILE A 57 -17.22 0.30 0.02
C ILE A 57 -18.71 0.54 -0.18
N THR A 58 -19.40 -0.43 -0.77
CA THR A 58 -20.85 -0.34 -1.00
C THR A 58 -21.63 -0.63 0.28
N LYS A 59 -22.91 -0.26 0.30
CA LYS A 59 -23.80 -0.58 1.43
C LYS A 59 -23.91 -2.08 1.71
N ASP A 60 -23.75 -2.91 0.67
CA ASP A 60 -23.80 -4.36 0.77
C ASP A 60 -22.48 -4.97 1.30
N GLY A 61 -21.48 -4.14 1.59
CA GLY A 61 -20.16 -4.59 2.05
C GLY A 61 -19.23 -5.03 0.93
N ASN A 62 -19.59 -4.81 -0.33
CA ASN A 62 -18.72 -5.07 -1.46
C ASN A 62 -17.68 -3.95 -1.62
N VAL A 63 -16.51 -4.32 -2.10
CA VAL A 63 -15.42 -3.38 -2.35
C VAL A 63 -15.23 -3.23 -3.85
N LYS A 64 -15.14 -2.00 -4.33
CA LYS A 64 -14.92 -1.69 -5.73
C LYS A 64 -13.75 -0.73 -5.88
N LEU A 65 -12.88 -1.03 -6.82
CA LEU A 65 -11.81 -0.15 -7.23
C LEU A 65 -12.29 0.70 -8.39
N LEU A 66 -12.29 2.02 -8.21
CA LEU A 66 -12.79 2.99 -9.18
C LEU A 66 -11.64 3.70 -9.89
N ASP A 67 -12.01 4.54 -10.86
CA ASP A 67 -11.14 5.47 -11.57
C ASP A 67 -10.02 4.79 -12.35
N PHE A 68 -10.41 4.00 -13.35
CA PHE A 68 -9.50 3.44 -14.34
C PHE A 68 -9.06 4.46 -15.43
N GLY A 69 -9.36 5.75 -15.23
CA GLY A 69 -8.96 6.79 -16.19
C GLY A 69 -7.45 6.93 -16.36
N SER A 70 -6.68 6.54 -15.33
CA SER A 70 -5.21 6.49 -15.38
C SER A 70 -4.68 5.12 -15.79
N ALA A 71 -5.55 4.11 -15.96
CA ALA A 71 -5.15 2.78 -16.35
C ALA A 71 -4.59 2.77 -17.77
N ARG A 72 -3.47 2.11 -17.96
CA ARG A 72 -2.77 2.05 -19.24
C ARG A 72 -2.23 0.66 -19.50
N TYR A 73 -2.09 0.34 -20.79
CA TYR A 73 -1.39 -0.87 -21.17
C TYR A 73 0.06 -0.82 -20.67
N SER A 74 0.53 -1.93 -20.17
CA SER A 74 1.90 -2.08 -19.67
C SER A 74 2.97 -1.95 -20.75
N ILE A 75 2.57 -1.96 -22.01
CA ILE A 75 3.47 -1.93 -23.15
C ILE A 75 3.35 -0.59 -23.88
N GLY A 76 4.39 0.23 -23.73
CA GLY A 76 4.74 1.24 -24.71
C GLY A 76 3.81 2.43 -24.88
N ASP A 77 2.91 2.67 -23.96
CA ASP A 77 2.12 3.90 -24.04
C ASP A 77 3.00 5.10 -23.66
N LYS A 78 3.54 5.74 -24.69
CA LYS A 78 4.27 7.01 -24.57
C LYS A 78 3.33 8.19 -24.45
N SER A 79 2.03 7.96 -24.16
CA SER A 79 1.09 9.05 -24.14
C SER A 79 1.41 9.99 -22.98
N LYS A 80 1.51 11.15 -23.29
CA LYS A 80 1.19 12.48 -22.75
C LYS A 80 0.66 12.47 -21.31
N SER A 81 1.35 11.74 -20.44
CA SER A 81 1.02 11.62 -19.02
C SER A 81 1.34 12.89 -18.21
N LEU A 82 1.38 14.04 -18.87
CA LEU A 82 1.69 15.31 -18.22
C LEU A 82 0.63 15.73 -17.21
N ASP A 83 -0.54 15.09 -17.24
CA ASP A 83 -1.67 15.43 -16.40
C ASP A 83 -1.95 14.39 -15.29
N VAL A 84 -1.06 13.42 -15.08
CA VAL A 84 -1.21 12.47 -13.98
C VAL A 84 -0.80 13.15 -12.67
N ILE A 85 -1.79 13.53 -11.88
CA ILE A 85 -1.57 14.00 -10.52
C ILE A 85 -1.17 12.79 -9.67
N LEU A 86 0.12 12.69 -9.37
CA LEU A 86 0.62 11.64 -8.50
C LEU A 86 0.26 11.96 -7.05
N LYS A 87 -0.34 10.99 -6.38
CA LYS A 87 -0.70 11.15 -4.97
C LYS A 87 0.48 10.76 -4.10
N VAL A 88 1.05 11.78 -3.44
CA VAL A 88 2.18 11.63 -2.53
C VAL A 88 1.90 10.58 -1.46
N GLY A 89 2.87 9.72 -1.23
CA GLY A 89 2.79 8.61 -0.28
C GLY A 89 2.26 7.31 -0.89
N TYR A 90 1.46 7.36 -1.94
CA TYR A 90 0.89 6.17 -2.60
C TYR A 90 1.60 5.78 -3.89
N ALA A 91 2.23 6.75 -4.56
CA ALA A 91 2.89 6.51 -5.83
C ALA A 91 4.33 6.02 -5.64
N PRO A 92 4.72 4.89 -6.24
CA PRO A 92 6.10 4.45 -6.22
C PRO A 92 6.99 5.31 -7.11
N LYS A 93 8.31 5.19 -6.92
CA LYS A 93 9.31 6.03 -7.62
C LYS A 93 9.20 5.96 -9.14
N GLU A 94 8.90 4.80 -9.71
CA GLU A 94 8.83 4.62 -11.15
C GLU A 94 7.72 5.44 -11.81
N GLN A 95 6.72 5.88 -11.07
CA GLN A 95 5.70 6.79 -11.58
C GLN A 95 6.17 8.25 -11.65
N TYR A 96 7.15 8.62 -10.85
CA TYR A 96 7.76 9.97 -10.90
C TYR A 96 8.83 10.09 -11.97
N ILE A 97 9.43 8.98 -12.39
CA ILE A 97 10.52 8.96 -13.34
C ILE A 97 9.95 8.82 -14.75
N ARG A 98 10.25 9.76 -15.63
CA ARG A 98 9.68 9.85 -16.98
C ARG A 98 9.81 8.57 -17.82
N ARG A 99 10.87 7.77 -17.58
CA ARG A 99 11.13 6.50 -18.27
C ARG A 99 11.14 5.32 -17.29
N GLY A 100 10.50 5.49 -16.14
CA GLY A 100 10.37 4.43 -15.15
C GLY A 100 9.58 3.25 -15.72
N ARG A 101 10.08 2.06 -15.50
CA ARG A 101 9.36 0.84 -15.88
C ARG A 101 8.23 0.61 -14.89
N GLN A 102 7.00 0.69 -15.38
CA GLN A 102 5.80 0.38 -14.63
C GLN A 102 5.30 -1.01 -14.97
N GLY A 103 4.71 -1.66 -14.00
CA GLY A 103 4.18 -3.00 -14.12
C GLY A 103 3.22 -3.32 -12.99
N PRO A 104 2.76 -4.56 -12.85
CA PRO A 104 1.91 -4.97 -11.72
C PRO A 104 2.48 -4.61 -10.35
N TYR A 105 3.80 -4.67 -10.19
CA TYR A 105 4.50 -4.27 -8.97
C TYR A 105 4.29 -2.78 -8.63
N THR A 106 3.92 -1.94 -9.57
CA THR A 106 3.58 -0.53 -9.35
C THR A 106 2.31 -0.42 -8.51
N ASP A 107 1.27 -1.15 -8.86
CA ASP A 107 0.02 -1.21 -8.10
C ASP A 107 0.21 -1.93 -6.76
N VAL A 108 1.11 -2.90 -6.67
CA VAL A 108 1.49 -3.55 -5.40
C VAL A 108 1.98 -2.52 -4.39
N TYR A 109 2.86 -1.62 -4.79
CA TYR A 109 3.32 -0.56 -3.90
C TYR A 109 2.17 0.30 -3.38
N SER A 110 1.28 0.72 -4.25
CA SER A 110 0.14 1.55 -3.88
C SER A 110 -0.83 0.81 -2.94
N CYS A 111 -1.06 -0.48 -3.15
CA CYS A 111 -1.85 -1.31 -2.24
C CYS A 111 -1.19 -1.43 -0.86
N ALA A 112 0.11 -1.65 -0.83
CA ALA A 112 0.87 -1.70 0.43
C ALA A 112 0.82 -0.35 1.17
N ALA A 113 0.88 0.75 0.43
CA ALA A 113 0.73 2.10 0.99
C ALA A 113 -0.68 2.33 1.57
N CYS A 114 -1.72 1.83 0.90
CA CYS A 114 -3.08 1.88 1.42
C CYS A 114 -3.23 1.09 2.73
N LEU A 115 -2.67 -0.11 2.80
CA LEU A 115 -2.66 -0.91 4.03
C LEU A 115 -1.89 -0.20 5.14
N TYR A 116 -0.72 0.32 4.84
CA TYR A 116 0.09 1.06 5.80
C TYR A 116 -0.68 2.25 6.38
N ALA A 117 -1.23 3.09 5.51
CA ALA A 117 -1.97 4.27 5.93
C ALA A 117 -3.24 3.93 6.72
N ALA A 118 -3.97 2.90 6.31
CA ALA A 118 -5.19 2.48 6.99
C ALA A 118 -4.93 1.96 8.41
N ILE A 119 -3.87 1.18 8.58
CA ILE A 119 -3.55 0.52 9.84
C ILE A 119 -2.81 1.46 10.81
N THR A 120 -1.89 2.29 10.30
CA THR A 120 -1.10 3.20 11.15
C THR A 120 -1.73 4.57 11.34
N GLY A 121 -2.54 5.02 10.41
CA GLY A 121 -3.05 6.39 10.35
C GLY A 121 -2.05 7.40 9.76
N TYR A 122 -0.91 6.94 9.29
CA TYR A 122 0.14 7.77 8.69
C TYR A 122 0.44 7.35 7.26
N LEU A 123 0.77 8.32 6.41
CA LEU A 123 1.28 8.03 5.06
C LEU A 123 2.73 7.56 5.12
N PRO A 124 3.12 6.60 4.28
CA PRO A 124 4.54 6.34 4.08
C PRO A 124 5.25 7.59 3.57
N PRO A 125 6.55 7.75 3.83
CA PRO A 125 7.33 8.81 3.20
C PRO A 125 7.25 8.73 1.68
N GLU A 126 7.38 9.86 1.02
CA GLU A 126 7.39 9.91 -0.45
C GLU A 126 8.50 9.01 -1.02
N SER A 127 8.17 8.22 -2.03
CA SER A 127 9.08 7.19 -2.56
C SER A 127 10.40 7.76 -3.09
N LEU A 128 10.38 8.95 -3.67
CA LEU A 128 11.62 9.61 -4.14
C LEU A 128 12.54 10.02 -2.99
N GLU A 129 11.98 10.50 -1.89
CA GLU A 129 12.76 10.87 -0.69
C GLU A 129 13.42 9.64 -0.06
N ARG A 130 12.77 8.49 -0.14
CA ARG A 130 13.31 7.23 0.39
C ARG A 130 14.55 6.74 -0.37
N LEU A 131 14.78 7.21 -1.59
CA LEU A 131 15.98 6.85 -2.37
C LEU A 131 17.27 7.37 -1.71
N ASP A 132 17.21 8.57 -1.14
CA ASP A 132 18.38 9.18 -0.48
C ASP A 132 18.51 8.72 0.96
N HIS A 133 17.41 8.71 1.70
CA HIS A 133 17.36 8.29 3.09
C HIS A 133 16.01 7.70 3.41
N ASP A 134 15.96 6.41 3.62
CA ASP A 134 14.72 5.72 3.89
C ASP A 134 14.33 5.85 5.37
N THR A 135 13.31 6.65 5.62
CA THR A 135 12.76 6.92 6.95
C THR A 135 11.48 6.15 7.22
N LEU A 136 11.14 5.17 6.38
CA LEU A 136 9.92 4.39 6.59
C LEU A 136 9.94 3.69 7.95
N THR A 137 8.96 4.00 8.77
CA THR A 137 8.77 3.37 10.07
C THR A 137 7.91 2.12 9.91
N PRO A 138 8.35 0.95 10.39
CA PRO A 138 7.51 -0.25 10.39
C PRO A 138 6.19 0.00 11.12
N PRO A 139 5.07 -0.59 10.66
CA PRO A 139 3.77 -0.35 11.27
C PRO A 139 3.71 -0.57 12.79
N SER A 140 4.36 -1.60 13.29
CA SER A 140 4.40 -1.88 14.73
C SER A 140 5.09 -0.77 15.53
N GLN A 141 6.10 -0.14 14.96
CA GLN A 141 6.80 0.99 15.57
C GLN A 141 6.03 2.30 15.42
N ALA A 142 5.11 2.37 14.48
CA ALA A 142 4.19 3.50 14.33
C ALA A 142 2.94 3.38 15.22
N GLY A 143 2.91 2.42 16.14
CA GLY A 143 1.83 2.24 17.10
C GLY A 143 0.73 1.28 16.68
N ALA A 144 0.88 0.58 15.58
CA ALA A 144 -0.11 -0.39 15.14
C ALA A 144 0.07 -1.75 15.83
N GLU A 145 -1.03 -2.35 16.23
CA GLU A 145 -1.06 -3.76 16.62
C GLU A 145 -1.21 -4.61 15.36
N ILE A 146 -0.13 -5.26 14.95
CA ILE A 146 -0.05 -5.94 13.66
C ILE A 146 0.74 -7.24 13.78
N PRO A 147 0.23 -8.36 13.18
CA PRO A 147 1.00 -9.59 13.10
C PRO A 147 2.28 -9.42 12.28
N LEU A 148 3.32 -10.14 12.64
CA LEU A 148 4.61 -10.06 11.94
C LEU A 148 4.49 -10.37 10.45
N TYR A 149 3.71 -11.38 10.06
CA TYR A 149 3.56 -11.73 8.65
C TYR A 149 3.00 -10.56 7.82
N LEU A 150 2.03 -9.83 8.38
CA LEU A 150 1.40 -8.71 7.70
C LEU A 150 2.35 -7.51 7.62
N GLU A 151 3.03 -7.20 8.70
CA GLU A 151 4.04 -6.13 8.70
C GLU A 151 5.11 -6.39 7.64
N ARG A 152 5.64 -7.59 7.57
CA ARG A 152 6.64 -7.99 6.57
C ARG A 152 6.10 -7.92 5.15
N ALA A 153 4.87 -8.37 4.92
CA ALA A 153 4.23 -8.28 3.63
C ALA A 153 4.04 -6.83 3.18
N ILE A 154 3.59 -5.95 4.07
CA ILE A 154 3.45 -4.52 3.78
C ILE A 154 4.82 -3.90 3.46
N LEU A 155 5.84 -4.17 4.26
CA LEU A 155 7.18 -3.65 4.04
C LEU A 155 7.77 -4.12 2.71
N LYS A 156 7.56 -5.39 2.35
CA LYS A 156 7.99 -5.90 1.04
C LYS A 156 7.25 -5.20 -0.10
N GLY A 157 5.94 -5.02 0.00
CA GLY A 157 5.16 -4.28 -0.99
C GLY A 157 5.62 -2.83 -1.13
N LEU A 158 6.10 -2.22 -0.05
CA LEU A 158 6.64 -0.86 -0.01
C LEU A 158 8.12 -0.77 -0.36
N ALA A 159 8.76 -1.84 -0.82
CA ALA A 159 10.15 -1.79 -1.23
C ALA A 159 10.35 -0.70 -2.30
N VAL A 160 11.40 0.12 -2.15
CA VAL A 160 11.65 1.25 -3.05
C VAL A 160 11.95 0.76 -4.45
N GLN A 161 12.75 -0.31 -4.56
CA GLN A 161 13.09 -0.90 -5.85
C GLN A 161 12.00 -1.89 -6.30
N PRO A 162 11.49 -1.75 -7.52
CA PRO A 162 10.43 -2.64 -8.02
C PRO A 162 10.78 -4.13 -7.96
N GLU A 163 12.03 -4.47 -8.24
CA GLU A 163 12.53 -5.85 -8.22
C GLU A 163 12.51 -6.51 -6.83
N ASP A 164 12.46 -5.70 -5.79
CA ASP A 164 12.43 -6.17 -4.40
C ASP A 164 11.01 -6.35 -3.86
N ARG A 165 10.00 -5.92 -4.61
CA ARG A 165 8.58 -6.07 -4.27
C ARG A 165 8.02 -7.43 -4.69
N PHE A 166 6.80 -7.71 -4.24
CA PHE A 166 5.97 -8.71 -4.92
C PHE A 166 5.82 -8.30 -6.39
N GLN A 167 6.06 -9.21 -7.31
CA GLN A 167 6.04 -8.91 -8.74
C GLN A 167 4.62 -8.85 -9.29
N THR A 168 3.68 -9.51 -8.62
CA THR A 168 2.28 -9.56 -9.00
C THR A 168 1.38 -9.28 -7.81
N ALA A 169 0.17 -8.81 -8.10
CA ALA A 169 -0.86 -8.66 -7.07
C ALA A 169 -1.22 -10.02 -6.44
N GLY A 170 -1.18 -11.10 -7.22
CA GLY A 170 -1.42 -12.46 -6.74
C GLY A 170 -0.39 -12.92 -5.72
N GLU A 171 0.89 -12.62 -5.92
CA GLU A 171 1.94 -12.93 -4.93
C GLU A 171 1.71 -12.20 -3.61
N PHE A 172 1.33 -10.93 -3.68
CA PHE A 172 1.01 -10.15 -2.49
C PHE A 172 -0.22 -10.73 -1.77
N LEU A 173 -1.26 -11.04 -2.54
CA LEU A 173 -2.48 -11.67 -2.01
C LEU A 173 -2.18 -13.00 -1.33
N ASP A 174 -1.36 -13.85 -1.95
CA ASP A 174 -0.94 -15.13 -1.37
C ASP A 174 -0.21 -14.96 -0.04
N ALA A 175 0.67 -13.96 0.05
CA ALA A 175 1.37 -13.66 1.30
C ALA A 175 0.41 -13.23 2.41
N LEU A 176 -0.63 -12.47 2.07
CA LEU A 176 -1.65 -12.05 3.03
C LEU A 176 -2.56 -13.21 3.48
N GLU A 177 -2.90 -14.10 2.58
CA GLU A 177 -3.79 -15.23 2.86
C GLU A 177 -3.07 -16.41 3.54
N SER A 178 -1.82 -16.69 3.16
CA SER A 178 -1.02 -17.79 3.75
C SER A 178 -0.52 -17.48 5.15
N GLN A 179 -0.43 -16.21 5.49
CA GLN A 179 0.14 -15.72 6.77
C GLN A 179 1.60 -16.14 7.00
N GLU A 180 2.32 -16.47 5.94
CA GLU A 180 3.74 -16.78 6.02
C GLU A 180 4.57 -15.50 6.13
N VAL A 181 5.60 -15.54 6.99
CA VAL A 181 6.52 -14.43 7.16
C VAL A 181 7.48 -14.39 5.97
N VAL A 182 7.41 -13.32 5.18
CA VAL A 182 8.32 -13.13 4.05
C VAL A 182 9.62 -12.46 4.52
N GLU A 183 10.72 -12.80 3.84
CA GLU A 183 11.99 -12.16 4.09
C GLU A 183 12.08 -10.83 3.34
N LEU A 184 12.69 -9.84 3.98
CA LEU A 184 12.98 -8.56 3.37
C LEU A 184 14.38 -8.58 2.75
N PRO A 185 14.57 -7.95 1.57
CA PRO A 185 15.89 -7.86 0.97
C PRO A 185 16.90 -7.14 1.88
N PRO A 186 18.18 -7.53 1.88
CA PRO A 186 19.21 -6.84 2.63
C PRO A 186 19.34 -5.37 2.18
N GLY A 187 19.52 -4.46 3.12
CA GLY A 187 19.75 -3.04 2.83
C GLY A 187 18.50 -2.22 2.54
N GLN A 188 17.33 -2.81 2.65
CA GLN A 188 16.09 -2.04 2.59
C GLN A 188 15.75 -1.41 3.94
N SER A 189 14.80 -0.47 3.90
CA SER A 189 14.13 0.13 5.05
C SER A 189 13.72 -0.88 6.12
N GLY A 190 13.59 -2.09 5.70
CA GLY A 190 13.49 -3.24 6.56
C GLY A 190 14.80 -3.69 7.20
N GLN A 191 15.89 -2.97 7.05
CA GLN A 191 16.81 -2.91 8.17
C GLN A 191 16.08 -2.16 9.31
N VAL A 192 15.01 -2.76 9.64
CA VAL A 192 14.55 -2.77 11.00
C VAL A 192 15.76 -3.30 11.75
N VAL A 193 16.61 -2.39 12.16
CA VAL A 193 17.36 -2.64 13.38
C VAL A 193 16.23 -2.95 14.33
N VAL A 194 16.03 -4.21 14.65
CA VAL A 194 15.23 -4.60 15.80
C VAL A 194 15.97 -3.95 16.95
N GLN A 195 15.59 -2.69 17.20
CA GLN A 195 16.00 -2.07 18.43
C GLN A 195 15.44 -2.98 19.50
N PRO A 196 16.30 -3.50 20.37
CA PRO A 196 15.80 -4.28 21.50
C PRO A 196 14.70 -3.46 22.14
N PRO A 197 13.62 -4.08 22.60
CA PRO A 197 12.50 -3.34 23.17
C PRO A 197 13.08 -2.34 24.15
N VAL A 198 12.77 -1.07 23.95
CA VAL A 198 13.17 -0.01 24.86
C VAL A 198 12.62 -0.45 26.21
N LYS A 199 13.51 -0.86 27.10
CA LYS A 199 13.13 -1.15 28.47
C LYS A 199 12.46 0.13 28.95
N LYS A 200 11.16 0.09 29.16
CA LYS A 200 10.46 1.21 29.82
C LYS A 200 11.25 1.49 31.09
N LYS A 201 11.93 2.63 31.10
CA LYS A 201 12.56 3.09 32.35
C LYS A 201 11.45 3.11 33.38
N LYS A 202 11.62 2.32 34.42
CA LYS A 202 10.71 2.43 35.56
C LYS A 202 10.72 3.90 36.00
N PRO A 203 9.55 4.52 36.20
CA PRO A 203 9.54 5.87 36.71
C PRO A 203 10.33 5.88 38.01
N LEU A 204 11.23 6.87 38.15
CA LEU A 204 11.96 7.07 39.36
C LEU A 204 10.94 7.24 40.52
N PRO A 205 11.14 6.53 41.65
CA PRO A 205 10.25 6.76 42.78
C PRO A 205 10.34 8.23 43.18
N LEU A 206 9.20 8.88 43.26
CA LEU A 206 9.08 10.20 43.86
C LEU A 206 9.44 10.08 45.32
N ILE A 207 10.48 10.77 45.72
CA ILE A 207 10.84 10.97 47.13
C ILE A 207 9.93 12.05 47.71
#